data_40ccdaabeb9428c6c37edccd427e01bf
#
_entry.id   40ccdaabeb9428c6c37edccd427e01bf
#
_cell.length_a   1.000
_cell.length_b   1.000
_cell.length_c   1.000
_cell.angle_alpha   90.00
_cell.angle_beta   90.00
_cell.angle_gamma   90.00
#
_symmetry.space_group_name_H-M   'P 1'
#
loop_
_entity.id
_entity.type
_entity.pdbx_description
1 polymer ?
#
loop_
_entity_poly.entity_id
_entity_poly.type
_entity_poly.pdbx_seq_one_letter_code
_entity_poly.pdbx_strand_id
1 'polypeptide(L)'
;FHLTIISPEGEHESRRLNPWDLLQIVAASNFKQRTRMAMLYYHAELRNYAVIGTPNKNEHDQGFFVKWGDGGYDIAPIRHLYKTQVYQLAEYLEVPAAIRQATPTTDTYSAPTSQEEFFFRLPFDVMDLLWYAQEHGVPVEETAAVMDLTEEQVTRAFADLTGKKRTTEYLRTLPIDYR
;
A
#
# COMPACT_ATOMS: atom_id res chain seq x y z
N PHE A 1 -6.78 -2.36 -17.90
CA PHE A 1 -6.77 -3.41 -16.87
C PHE A 1 -7.16 -4.74 -17.48
N HIS A 2 -6.55 -5.82 -17.01
CA HIS A 2 -6.86 -7.19 -17.38
C HIS A 2 -7.26 -7.97 -16.14
N LEU A 3 -8.28 -8.81 -16.25
CA LEU A 3 -8.65 -9.77 -15.24
C LEU A 3 -8.11 -11.13 -15.66
N THR A 4 -7.33 -11.75 -14.82
CA THR A 4 -6.91 -13.14 -15.00
C THR A 4 -7.63 -14.02 -13.98
N ILE A 5 -8.26 -15.06 -14.44
CA ILE A 5 -8.92 -16.07 -13.64
C ILE A 5 -8.09 -17.36 -13.75
N ILE A 6 -7.89 -18.01 -12.61
CA ILE A 6 -7.21 -19.31 -12.55
C ILE A 6 -8.28 -20.34 -12.16
N SER A 7 -8.51 -21.33 -13.02
CA SER A 7 -9.46 -22.41 -12.72
C SER A 7 -8.91 -23.31 -11.60
N PRO A 8 -9.75 -24.16 -10.97
CA PRO A 8 -9.28 -25.15 -10.02
C PRO A 8 -8.25 -26.13 -10.60
N GLU A 9 -8.28 -26.35 -11.91
CA GLU A 9 -7.38 -27.20 -12.67
C GLU A 9 -6.07 -26.49 -13.04
N GLY A 10 -5.94 -25.19 -12.72
CA GLY A 10 -4.74 -24.37 -12.99
C GLY A 10 -4.72 -23.71 -14.37
N GLU A 11 -5.83 -23.73 -15.12
CA GLU A 11 -5.91 -23.04 -16.40
C GLU A 11 -6.07 -21.53 -16.20
N HIS A 12 -5.37 -20.75 -17.01
CA HIS A 12 -5.38 -19.28 -16.95
C HIS A 12 -6.22 -18.71 -18.10
N GLU A 13 -7.25 -17.96 -17.76
CA GLU A 13 -8.00 -17.15 -18.70
C GLU A 13 -7.80 -15.67 -18.38
N SER A 14 -7.40 -14.85 -19.36
CA SER A 14 -7.21 -13.42 -19.18
C SER A 14 -8.05 -12.64 -20.18
N ARG A 15 -8.78 -11.63 -19.69
CA ARG A 15 -9.56 -10.71 -20.54
C ARG A 15 -9.35 -9.25 -20.14
N ARG A 16 -9.43 -8.37 -21.11
CA ARG A 16 -9.47 -6.94 -20.85
C ARG A 16 -10.80 -6.55 -20.21
N LEU A 17 -10.73 -5.85 -19.08
CA LEU A 17 -11.92 -5.31 -18.42
C LEU A 17 -12.41 -4.04 -19.13
N ASN A 18 -13.72 -3.91 -19.25
CA ASN A 18 -14.33 -2.62 -19.52
C ASN A 18 -14.36 -1.76 -18.22
N PRO A 19 -14.55 -0.44 -18.31
CA PRO A 19 -14.53 0.44 -17.14
C PRO A 19 -15.58 0.08 -16.07
N TRP A 20 -16.73 -0.41 -16.47
CA TRP A 20 -17.82 -0.77 -15.54
C TRP A 20 -17.47 -2.00 -14.70
N ASP A 21 -16.96 -3.06 -15.33
CA ASP A 21 -16.52 -4.27 -14.64
C ASP A 21 -15.40 -3.95 -13.65
N LEU A 22 -14.43 -3.10 -14.04
CA LEU A 22 -13.38 -2.63 -13.17
C LEU A 22 -13.93 -1.91 -11.93
N LEU A 23 -14.86 -0.98 -12.12
CA LEU A 23 -15.49 -0.25 -11.01
C LEU A 23 -16.25 -1.17 -10.06
N GLN A 24 -16.92 -2.19 -10.56
CA GLN A 24 -17.60 -3.18 -9.72
C GLN A 24 -16.62 -3.99 -8.88
N ILE A 25 -15.51 -4.45 -9.46
CA ILE A 25 -14.46 -5.19 -8.74
C ILE A 25 -13.85 -4.31 -7.64
N VAL A 26 -13.51 -3.06 -7.96
CA VAL A 26 -12.96 -2.10 -6.99
C VAL A 26 -13.97 -1.83 -5.87
N ALA A 27 -15.24 -1.62 -6.20
CA ALA A 27 -16.29 -1.38 -5.21
C ALA A 27 -16.47 -2.57 -4.26
N ALA A 28 -16.49 -3.80 -4.79
CA ALA A 28 -16.60 -5.02 -4.01
C ALA A 28 -15.38 -5.23 -3.07
N SER A 29 -14.17 -5.00 -3.58
CA SER A 29 -12.93 -5.07 -2.80
C SER A 29 -12.91 -4.05 -1.66
N ASN A 30 -13.31 -2.82 -1.97
CA ASN A 30 -13.40 -1.75 -0.97
C ASN A 30 -14.50 -2.03 0.08
N PHE A 31 -15.61 -2.63 -0.33
CA PHE A 31 -16.66 -3.04 0.59
C PHE A 31 -16.17 -4.11 1.56
N LYS A 32 -15.43 -5.12 1.08
CA LYS A 32 -14.79 -6.14 1.93
C LYS A 32 -13.94 -5.50 3.05
N GLN A 33 -13.09 -4.54 2.71
CA GLN A 33 -12.23 -3.86 3.70
C GLN A 33 -13.04 -3.01 4.70
N ARG A 34 -14.10 -2.33 4.24
CA ARG A 34 -14.97 -1.57 5.14
C ARG A 34 -15.78 -2.45 6.07
N THR A 35 -16.22 -3.63 5.62
CA THR A 35 -16.88 -4.61 6.49
C THR A 35 -15.96 -5.10 7.59
N ARG A 36 -14.69 -5.41 7.27
CA ARG A 36 -13.69 -5.76 8.30
C ARG A 36 -13.52 -4.64 9.33
N MET A 37 -13.44 -3.39 8.89
CA MET A 37 -13.29 -2.24 9.78
C MET A 37 -14.53 -2.06 10.66
N ALA A 38 -15.73 -2.20 10.11
CA ALA A 38 -16.97 -2.13 10.89
C ALA A 38 -17.00 -3.18 12.00
N MET A 39 -16.52 -4.40 11.72
CA MET A 39 -16.42 -5.46 12.74
C MET A 39 -15.37 -5.14 13.80
N LEU A 40 -14.23 -4.57 13.44
CA LEU A 40 -13.21 -4.16 14.39
C LEU A 40 -13.73 -3.07 15.34
N TYR A 41 -14.38 -2.04 14.83
CA TYR A 41 -14.98 -0.97 15.65
C TYR A 41 -16.10 -1.51 16.53
N TYR A 42 -16.98 -2.38 16.03
CA TYR A 42 -17.99 -3.04 16.88
C TYR A 42 -17.36 -3.72 18.09
N HIS A 43 -16.29 -4.48 17.89
CA HIS A 43 -15.62 -5.19 18.99
C HIS A 43 -14.80 -4.26 19.88
N ALA A 44 -14.23 -3.21 19.36
CA ALA A 44 -13.50 -2.20 20.12
C ALA A 44 -14.46 -1.41 21.04
N GLU A 45 -15.55 -0.88 20.49
CA GLU A 45 -16.57 -0.14 21.26
C GLU A 45 -17.20 -0.99 22.35
N LEU A 46 -17.55 -2.25 22.06
CA LEU A 46 -18.09 -3.19 23.04
C LEU A 46 -17.16 -3.38 24.25
N ARG A 47 -15.85 -3.18 24.07
CA ARG A 47 -14.82 -3.38 25.11
C ARG A 47 -14.18 -2.09 25.60
N ASN A 48 -14.64 -0.94 25.10
CA ASN A 48 -14.04 0.36 25.33
C ASN A 48 -12.53 0.39 24.97
N TYR A 49 -12.20 -0.09 23.78
CA TYR A 49 -10.86 -0.15 23.21
C TYR A 49 -10.75 0.80 22.02
N ALA A 50 -9.53 1.28 21.78
CA ALA A 50 -9.17 1.96 20.53
C ALA A 50 -8.79 0.96 19.44
N VAL A 51 -9.03 1.32 18.18
CA VAL A 51 -8.58 0.55 17.03
C VAL A 51 -7.18 1.02 16.63
N ILE A 52 -6.23 0.09 16.62
CA ILE A 52 -4.87 0.35 16.16
C ILE A 52 -4.76 0.01 14.69
N GLY A 53 -4.40 1.02 13.88
CA GLY A 53 -4.08 0.88 12.47
C GLY A 53 -2.65 0.39 12.27
N THR A 54 -2.44 -0.35 11.21
CA THR A 54 -1.17 -0.96 10.85
C THR A 54 -0.52 -0.42 9.57
N PRO A 55 -0.99 0.70 8.96
CA PRO A 55 -0.35 1.21 7.76
C PRO A 55 1.07 1.70 8.08
N ASN A 56 1.99 1.41 7.20
CA ASN A 56 3.30 2.05 7.15
C ASN A 56 3.25 3.31 6.26
N LYS A 57 4.37 4.02 6.14
CA LYS A 57 4.49 5.24 5.33
C LYS A 57 4.18 4.98 3.86
N ASN A 58 4.68 3.88 3.30
CA ASN A 58 4.51 3.52 1.89
C ASN A 58 3.02 3.34 1.54
N GLU A 59 2.30 2.60 2.37
CA GLU A 59 0.87 2.37 2.19
C GLU A 59 0.06 3.66 2.34
N HIS A 60 0.31 4.40 3.42
CA HIS A 60 -0.44 5.61 3.72
C HIS A 60 -0.22 6.72 2.70
N ASP A 61 1.04 7.09 2.43
CA ASP A 61 1.34 8.27 1.63
C ASP A 61 1.14 8.04 0.12
N GLN A 62 1.32 6.80 -0.35
CA GLN A 62 1.00 6.46 -1.74
C GLN A 62 -0.46 6.05 -1.95
N GLY A 63 -1.25 5.94 -0.86
CA GLY A 63 -2.68 5.64 -0.93
C GLY A 63 -3.01 4.18 -1.20
N PHE A 64 -2.17 3.26 -0.75
CA PHE A 64 -2.44 1.84 -0.81
C PHE A 64 -3.27 1.38 0.39
N PHE A 65 -4.45 1.92 0.52
CA PHE A 65 -5.44 1.57 1.53
C PHE A 65 -6.85 1.96 1.07
N VAL A 66 -7.85 1.44 1.73
CA VAL A 66 -9.25 1.79 1.50
C VAL A 66 -9.69 2.81 2.55
N LYS A 67 -10.12 4.00 2.09
CA LYS A 67 -10.70 5.02 2.99
C LYS A 67 -11.87 4.44 3.76
N TRP A 68 -11.82 4.55 5.09
CA TRP A 68 -12.81 3.96 6.01
C TRP A 68 -12.87 2.42 5.99
N GLY A 69 -11.87 1.78 5.38
CA GLY A 69 -11.59 0.37 5.52
C GLY A 69 -10.34 0.20 6.41
N ASP A 70 -9.29 -0.39 5.88
CA ASP A 70 -7.99 -0.49 6.56
C ASP A 70 -7.32 0.88 6.82
N GLY A 71 -7.81 1.95 6.17
CA GLY A 71 -7.49 3.33 6.50
C GLY A 71 -8.28 3.94 7.66
N GLY A 72 -9.17 3.17 8.32
CA GLY A 72 -9.94 3.58 9.51
C GLY A 72 -9.28 3.08 10.78
N TYR A 73 -8.81 3.97 11.65
CA TYR A 73 -8.18 3.64 12.94
C TYR A 73 -8.10 4.87 13.83
N ASP A 74 -7.91 4.66 15.12
CA ASP A 74 -7.73 5.73 16.11
C ASP A 74 -6.24 6.07 16.30
N ILE A 75 -5.36 5.06 16.23
CA ILE A 75 -3.92 5.21 16.43
C ILE A 75 -3.17 4.46 15.32
N ALA A 76 -2.12 5.06 14.78
CA ALA A 76 -1.27 4.46 13.74
C ALA A 76 0.23 4.57 14.10
N PRO A 77 0.77 3.64 14.91
CA PRO A 77 2.09 3.78 15.50
C PRO A 77 3.25 3.68 14.50
N ILE A 78 3.08 2.98 13.39
CA ILE A 78 4.14 2.77 12.38
C ILE A 78 3.94 3.56 11.08
N ARG A 79 2.94 4.45 11.03
CA ARG A 79 2.61 5.21 9.81
C ARG A 79 3.72 6.13 9.30
N HIS A 80 4.67 6.49 10.16
CA HIS A 80 5.81 7.33 9.81
C HIS A 80 7.03 6.54 9.33
N LEU A 81 7.00 5.20 9.41
CA LEU A 81 8.12 4.33 9.06
C LEU A 81 7.99 3.83 7.61
N TYR A 82 9.11 3.84 6.88
CA TYR A 82 9.21 3.12 5.60
C TYR A 82 9.09 1.61 5.80
N LYS A 83 8.74 0.88 4.77
CA LYS A 83 8.57 -0.59 4.85
C LYS A 83 9.84 -1.29 5.33
N THR A 84 10.99 -0.87 4.83
CA THR A 84 12.30 -1.39 5.28
C THR A 84 12.56 -1.13 6.75
N GLN A 85 12.19 0.04 7.26
CA GLN A 85 12.30 0.37 8.68
C GLN A 85 11.35 -0.47 9.54
N VAL A 86 10.15 -0.81 9.03
CA VAL A 86 9.23 -1.72 9.72
C VAL A 86 9.86 -3.12 9.85
N TYR A 87 10.56 -3.62 8.83
CA TYR A 87 11.29 -4.87 8.92
C TYR A 87 12.44 -4.83 9.94
N GLN A 88 13.22 -3.75 9.94
CA GLN A 88 14.30 -3.55 10.93
C GLN A 88 13.76 -3.48 12.36
N LEU A 89 12.64 -2.77 12.55
CA LEU A 89 11.98 -2.70 13.87
C LEU A 89 11.44 -4.07 14.30
N ALA A 90 10.84 -4.82 13.37
CA ALA A 90 10.34 -6.16 13.66
C ALA A 90 11.48 -7.14 14.02
N GLU A 91 12.65 -6.98 13.43
CA GLU A 91 13.85 -7.73 13.80
C GLU A 91 14.36 -7.35 15.19
N TYR A 92 14.47 -6.07 15.47
CA TYR A 92 14.87 -5.55 16.77
C TYR A 92 13.93 -5.99 17.91
N LEU A 93 12.62 -6.08 17.63
CA LEU A 93 11.61 -6.54 18.57
C LEU A 93 11.46 -8.07 18.61
N GLU A 94 12.34 -8.80 17.94
CA GLU A 94 12.35 -10.28 17.90
C GLU A 94 11.02 -10.89 17.43
N VAL A 95 10.31 -10.19 16.53
CA VAL A 95 9.08 -10.74 15.91
C VAL A 95 9.43 -12.07 15.23
N PRO A 96 8.63 -13.15 15.40
CA PRO A 96 8.94 -14.46 14.82
C PRO A 96 9.29 -14.44 13.35
N ALA A 97 10.33 -15.17 12.97
CA ALA A 97 10.84 -15.19 11.60
C ALA A 97 9.77 -15.54 10.54
N ALA A 98 8.84 -16.45 10.88
CA ALA A 98 7.73 -16.80 10.00
C ALA A 98 6.82 -15.59 9.64
N ILE A 99 6.72 -14.59 10.52
CA ILE A 99 5.98 -13.35 10.25
C ILE A 99 6.85 -12.38 9.46
N ARG A 100 8.12 -12.19 9.86
CA ARG A 100 9.04 -11.25 9.20
C ARG A 100 9.36 -11.62 7.75
N GLN A 101 9.34 -12.92 7.43
CA GLN A 101 9.67 -13.47 6.12
C GLN A 101 8.44 -13.69 5.24
N ALA A 102 7.23 -13.46 5.77
CA ALA A 102 6.01 -13.57 4.98
C ALA A 102 5.98 -12.48 3.89
N THR A 103 5.76 -12.90 2.65
CA THR A 103 5.61 -11.97 1.52
C THR A 103 4.37 -11.10 1.73
N PRO A 104 4.49 -9.77 1.70
CA PRO A 104 3.35 -8.88 1.76
C PRO A 104 2.45 -9.07 0.53
N THR A 105 1.22 -9.51 0.76
CA THR A 105 0.22 -9.71 -0.30
C THR A 105 -0.87 -8.65 -0.23
N THR A 106 -1.68 -8.57 -1.28
CA THR A 106 -2.81 -7.63 -1.32
C THR A 106 -3.98 -8.06 -0.45
N ASP A 107 -4.08 -9.35 -0.07
CA ASP A 107 -5.22 -9.97 0.64
C ASP A 107 -6.59 -9.67 0.00
N THR A 108 -6.62 -9.06 -1.16
CA THR A 108 -7.84 -8.63 -1.84
C THR A 108 -8.34 -9.69 -2.81
N TYR A 109 -7.42 -10.32 -3.50
CA TYR A 109 -7.70 -11.32 -4.54
C TYR A 109 -7.21 -12.70 -4.10
N SER A 110 -7.86 -13.74 -4.61
CA SER A 110 -7.52 -15.13 -4.30
C SER A 110 -6.22 -15.60 -4.96
N ALA A 111 -5.82 -14.98 -6.09
CA ALA A 111 -4.54 -15.26 -6.70
C ALA A 111 -3.40 -14.58 -5.91
N PRO A 112 -2.30 -15.30 -5.65
CA PRO A 112 -1.17 -14.73 -4.93
C PRO A 112 -0.52 -13.61 -5.78
N THR A 113 -0.44 -12.42 -5.22
CA THR A 113 0.22 -11.26 -5.83
C THR A 113 0.87 -10.46 -4.72
N SER A 114 2.16 -10.14 -4.85
CA SER A 114 2.85 -9.29 -3.89
C SER A 114 2.35 -7.84 -3.98
N GLN A 115 2.51 -7.09 -2.90
CA GLN A 115 2.22 -5.64 -2.90
C GLN A 115 3.14 -4.88 -3.87
N GLU A 116 4.41 -5.29 -3.96
CA GLU A 116 5.39 -4.71 -4.87
C GLU A 116 4.96 -4.87 -6.33
N GLU A 117 4.54 -6.06 -6.71
CA GLU A 117 4.08 -6.36 -8.07
C GLU A 117 2.76 -5.69 -8.40
N PHE A 118 1.81 -5.72 -7.48
CA PHE A 118 0.46 -5.22 -7.71
C PHE A 118 0.37 -3.70 -7.76
N PHE A 119 1.02 -3.01 -6.81
CA PHE A 119 0.84 -1.57 -6.63
C PHE A 119 2.13 -0.76 -6.73
N PHE A 120 3.16 -1.15 -5.99
CA PHE A 120 4.37 -0.33 -5.87
C PHE A 120 5.24 -0.37 -7.11
N ARG A 121 5.34 -1.50 -7.79
CA ARG A 121 6.12 -1.72 -9.03
C ARG A 121 7.63 -1.60 -8.87
N LEU A 122 8.09 -1.54 -7.64
CA LEU A 122 9.50 -1.52 -7.25
C LEU A 122 9.66 -2.36 -5.99
N PRO A 123 10.82 -3.02 -5.79
CA PRO A 123 11.18 -3.61 -4.50
C PRO A 123 11.20 -2.53 -3.41
N PHE A 124 10.81 -2.89 -2.20
CA PHE A 124 10.69 -1.92 -1.09
C PHE A 124 12.00 -1.27 -0.73
N ASP A 125 13.11 -1.99 -0.76
CA ASP A 125 14.46 -1.48 -0.47
C ASP A 125 14.87 -0.39 -1.47
N VAL A 126 14.60 -0.58 -2.75
CA VAL A 126 14.85 0.41 -3.80
C VAL A 126 13.90 1.59 -3.69
N MET A 127 12.60 1.32 -3.50
CA MET A 127 11.58 2.35 -3.43
C MET A 127 11.77 3.29 -2.23
N ASP A 128 12.08 2.74 -1.06
CA ASP A 128 12.23 3.52 0.16
C ASP A 128 13.42 4.49 0.07
N LEU A 129 14.53 4.05 -0.54
CA LEU A 129 15.71 4.90 -0.77
C LEU A 129 15.42 5.99 -1.80
N LEU A 130 14.77 5.67 -2.91
CA LEU A 130 14.35 6.67 -3.91
C LEU A 130 13.40 7.70 -3.29
N TRP A 131 12.47 7.25 -2.48
CA TRP A 131 11.53 8.14 -1.83
C TRP A 131 12.22 9.02 -0.77
N TYR A 132 13.12 8.45 0.02
CA TYR A 132 13.93 9.20 0.96
C TYR A 132 14.74 10.28 0.24
N ALA A 133 15.42 9.95 -0.86
CA ALA A 133 16.16 10.89 -1.65
C ALA A 133 15.27 12.04 -2.16
N GLN A 134 14.09 11.74 -2.68
CA GLN A 134 13.15 12.75 -3.15
C GLN A 134 12.66 13.67 -2.02
N GLU A 135 12.30 13.12 -0.85
CA GLU A 135 11.81 13.90 0.29
C GLU A 135 12.88 14.84 0.88
N HIS A 136 14.15 14.45 0.77
CA HIS A 136 15.28 15.25 1.28
C HIS A 136 15.92 16.12 0.21
N GLY A 137 15.37 16.14 -1.00
CA GLY A 137 15.87 16.99 -2.08
C GLY A 137 17.23 16.58 -2.60
N VAL A 138 17.59 15.30 -2.50
CA VAL A 138 18.84 14.78 -3.08
C VAL A 138 18.74 14.87 -4.59
N PRO A 139 19.76 15.46 -5.29
CA PRO A 139 19.74 15.58 -6.73
C PRO A 139 19.60 14.24 -7.45
N VAL A 140 18.98 14.26 -8.63
CA VAL A 140 18.76 13.04 -9.45
C VAL A 140 20.10 12.39 -9.81
N GLU A 141 21.10 13.17 -10.17
CA GLU A 141 22.43 12.70 -10.53
C GLU A 141 23.14 11.98 -9.38
N GLU A 142 23.05 12.55 -8.17
CA GLU A 142 23.62 11.96 -6.97
C GLU A 142 22.86 10.68 -6.58
N THR A 143 21.54 10.70 -6.62
CA THR A 143 20.70 9.53 -6.34
C THR A 143 21.01 8.39 -7.33
N ALA A 144 21.13 8.71 -8.61
CA ALA A 144 21.46 7.76 -9.66
C ALA A 144 22.84 7.10 -9.44
N ALA A 145 23.85 7.91 -9.11
CA ALA A 145 25.20 7.43 -8.85
C ALA A 145 25.28 6.51 -7.62
N VAL A 146 24.59 6.87 -6.53
CA VAL A 146 24.61 6.08 -5.28
C VAL A 146 23.85 4.77 -5.40
N MET A 147 22.76 4.75 -6.17
CA MET A 147 21.88 3.58 -6.30
C MET A 147 22.21 2.70 -7.50
N ASP A 148 23.25 3.01 -8.28
CA ASP A 148 23.60 2.34 -9.54
C ASP A 148 22.42 2.27 -10.52
N LEU A 149 21.73 3.43 -10.66
CA LEU A 149 20.61 3.63 -11.57
C LEU A 149 20.96 4.70 -12.61
N THR A 150 20.18 4.75 -13.69
CA THR A 150 20.26 5.89 -14.63
C THR A 150 19.44 7.06 -14.10
N GLU A 151 19.82 8.30 -14.47
CA GLU A 151 19.04 9.50 -14.14
C GLU A 151 17.59 9.43 -14.66
N GLU A 152 17.39 8.79 -15.80
CA GLU A 152 16.05 8.56 -16.36
C GLU A 152 15.22 7.64 -15.46
N GLN A 153 15.80 6.57 -14.91
CA GLN A 153 15.14 5.67 -13.99
C GLN A 153 14.76 6.39 -12.70
N VAL A 154 15.66 7.18 -12.13
CA VAL A 154 15.39 7.98 -10.92
C VAL A 154 14.30 9.01 -11.17
N THR A 155 14.39 9.77 -12.26
CA THR A 155 13.38 10.78 -12.66
C THR A 155 12.00 10.15 -12.82
N ARG A 156 11.93 8.99 -13.46
CA ARG A 156 10.70 8.23 -13.65
C ARG A 156 10.11 7.74 -12.31
N ALA A 157 10.95 7.23 -11.43
CA ALA A 157 10.52 6.81 -10.09
C ALA A 157 9.99 7.99 -9.27
N PHE A 158 10.67 9.13 -9.25
CA PHE A 158 10.21 10.33 -8.57
C PHE A 158 8.87 10.84 -9.11
N ALA A 159 8.68 10.79 -10.42
CA ALA A 159 7.42 11.16 -11.05
C ALA A 159 6.28 10.20 -10.65
N ASP A 160 6.53 8.89 -10.57
CA ASP A 160 5.54 7.89 -10.16
C ASP A 160 5.14 8.08 -8.68
N LEU A 161 6.11 8.26 -7.78
CA LEU A 161 5.87 8.53 -6.36
C LEU A 161 5.02 9.81 -6.18
N THR A 162 5.39 10.89 -6.84
CA THR A 162 4.63 12.15 -6.82
C THR A 162 3.22 11.98 -7.39
N GLY A 163 3.11 11.25 -8.49
CA GLY A 163 1.84 10.95 -9.15
C GLY A 163 0.88 10.18 -8.25
N LYS A 164 1.35 9.12 -7.63
CA LYS A 164 0.56 8.31 -6.67
C LYS A 164 0.10 9.15 -5.49
N LYS A 165 1.01 9.89 -4.84
CA LYS A 165 0.69 10.75 -3.71
C LYS A 165 -0.41 11.76 -4.05
N ARG A 166 -0.32 12.42 -5.20
CA ARG A 166 -1.28 13.41 -5.68
C ARG A 166 -2.64 12.79 -6.01
N THR A 167 -2.67 11.69 -6.76
CA THR A 167 -3.93 11.08 -7.22
C THR A 167 -4.69 10.39 -6.10
N THR A 168 -4.03 10.05 -5.00
CA THR A 168 -4.63 9.41 -3.83
C THR A 168 -4.84 10.36 -2.64
N GLU A 169 -4.61 11.66 -2.80
CA GLU A 169 -4.73 12.66 -1.74
C GLU A 169 -6.12 12.66 -1.10
N TYR A 170 -7.17 12.48 -1.89
CA TYR A 170 -8.55 12.43 -1.41
C TYR A 170 -8.80 11.32 -0.37
N LEU A 171 -7.99 10.26 -0.36
CA LEU A 171 -8.08 9.18 0.63
C LEU A 171 -7.71 9.67 2.04
N ARG A 172 -6.80 10.64 2.12
CA ARG A 172 -6.26 11.22 3.36
C ARG A 172 -6.96 12.50 3.79
N THR A 173 -7.75 13.08 2.87
CA THR A 173 -8.48 14.32 3.14
C THR A 173 -9.65 14.05 4.07
N LEU A 174 -9.77 14.87 5.12
CA LEU A 174 -10.95 14.89 5.99
C LEU A 174 -12.19 15.34 5.21
N PRO A 175 -13.41 15.09 5.72
CA PRO A 175 -14.62 15.63 5.13
C PRO A 175 -14.50 17.15 4.92
N ILE A 176 -14.93 17.63 3.75
CA ILE A 176 -14.91 19.05 3.42
C ILE A 176 -16.17 19.66 4.00
N ASP A 177 -16.01 20.63 4.88
CA ASP A 177 -17.12 21.43 5.38
C ASP A 177 -17.50 22.48 4.33
N TYR A 178 -18.75 22.48 3.91
CA TYR A 178 -19.30 23.52 3.08
C TYR A 178 -19.70 24.72 3.98
N ARG A 179 -18.99 25.83 3.82
CA ARG A 179 -19.27 27.10 4.50
C ARG A 179 -19.77 28.12 3.50
#